data_958d44f2007d25940190b99f4ba72aa5
#
_entry.id   958d44f2007d25940190b99f4ba72aa5
#
_cell.length_a   1.000
_cell.length_b   1.000
_cell.length_c   1.000
_cell.angle_alpha   90.00
_cell.angle_beta   90.00
_cell.angle_gamma   90.00
#
_symmetry.space_group_name_H-M   'P 1'
#
loop_
_entity.id
_entity.type
_entity.pdbx_description
1 polymer ?
#
loop_
_entity_poly.entity_id
_entity_poly.type
_entity_poly.pdbx_seq_one_letter_code
_entity_poly.pdbx_strand_id
1 'polypeptide(L)'
;MSKTQNVFADDWEDLYPPTEGWRSNVRRLVPRGHTLGMSVYELLPGQTQCPYHFHHGNEELILVLRGRPTLRAPEGERELEAGDVVHFPTGPEGTHQVVNRTQESVRYVVVDSKVSPEIIEYPNSGKLASMAFSESQKGGALWTIHRIDDAVDYFDGEEPKT
;
A
#
# COMPACT_ATOMS: atom_id res chain seq x y z
N MET A 1 27.38 -6.38 1.08
CA MET A 1 27.18 -7.01 -0.25
C MET A 1 25.70 -6.94 -0.59
N SER A 2 25.32 -6.51 -1.81
CA SER A 2 23.93 -6.54 -2.28
C SER A 2 23.45 -7.99 -2.37
N LYS A 3 22.26 -8.29 -1.81
CA LYS A 3 21.65 -9.61 -1.88
C LYS A 3 20.81 -9.69 -3.15
N THR A 4 21.07 -10.66 -4.01
CA THR A 4 20.21 -10.94 -5.17
C THR A 4 18.92 -11.60 -4.70
N GLN A 5 17.77 -11.14 -5.19
CA GLN A 5 16.45 -11.70 -4.91
C GLN A 5 15.73 -11.99 -6.23
N ASN A 6 14.86 -13.00 -6.23
CA ASN A 6 14.09 -13.40 -7.41
C ASN A 6 12.60 -13.12 -7.17
N VAL A 7 11.98 -12.32 -8.03
CA VAL A 7 10.56 -11.96 -7.93
C VAL A 7 9.60 -13.16 -8.04
N PHE A 8 10.08 -14.30 -8.53
CA PHE A 8 9.31 -15.54 -8.65
C PHE A 8 9.52 -16.54 -7.50
N ALA A 9 10.36 -16.21 -6.51
CA ALA A 9 10.50 -17.06 -5.32
C ALA A 9 9.21 -16.99 -4.45
N ASP A 10 8.95 -18.09 -3.71
CA ASP A 10 7.70 -18.28 -2.93
C ASP A 10 7.96 -18.22 -1.41
N ASP A 11 9.02 -17.56 -0.99
CA ASP A 11 9.38 -17.30 0.41
C ASP A 11 8.59 -16.10 0.97
N TRP A 12 7.28 -16.31 1.22
CA TRP A 12 6.35 -15.27 1.64
C TRP A 12 6.54 -14.86 3.10
N GLU A 13 6.24 -13.60 3.40
CA GLU A 13 6.25 -13.03 4.74
C GLU A 13 4.82 -12.99 5.31
N ASP A 14 4.66 -13.38 6.57
CA ASP A 14 3.40 -13.22 7.30
C ASP A 14 3.31 -11.80 7.88
N LEU A 15 2.79 -10.86 7.10
CA LEU A 15 2.74 -9.45 7.53
C LEU A 15 1.47 -9.08 8.28
N TYR A 16 0.35 -9.71 7.97
CA TYR A 16 -0.96 -9.38 8.52
C TYR A 16 -1.76 -10.65 8.81
N PRO A 17 -2.55 -10.66 9.90
CA PRO A 17 -3.50 -11.74 10.11
C PRO A 17 -4.49 -11.78 8.94
N PRO A 18 -4.85 -12.97 8.45
CA PRO A 18 -5.80 -13.12 7.37
C PRO A 18 -7.17 -12.55 7.78
N THR A 19 -7.68 -11.62 6.98
CA THR A 19 -9.03 -11.07 7.09
C THR A 19 -9.79 -11.45 5.83
N GLU A 20 -11.03 -11.88 5.97
CA GLU A 20 -11.84 -12.35 4.84
C GLU A 20 -11.90 -11.32 3.72
N GLY A 21 -11.56 -11.75 2.50
CA GLY A 21 -11.49 -10.92 1.30
C GLY A 21 -10.23 -10.03 1.20
N TRP A 22 -9.55 -9.78 2.30
CA TRP A 22 -8.35 -8.94 2.38
C TRP A 22 -7.13 -9.81 2.68
N ARG A 23 -6.53 -10.35 1.66
CA ARG A 23 -5.33 -11.17 1.83
C ARG A 23 -4.42 -11.03 0.63
N SER A 24 -3.13 -11.01 0.90
CA SER A 24 -2.09 -11.16 -0.11
C SER A 24 -0.91 -11.90 0.49
N ASN A 25 -0.30 -12.76 -0.28
CA ASN A 25 1.06 -13.16 -0.01
C ASN A 25 1.96 -11.98 -0.35
N VAL A 26 2.91 -11.66 0.49
CA VAL A 26 3.81 -10.52 0.28
C VAL A 26 5.25 -10.89 0.64
N ARG A 27 6.17 -10.31 -0.09
CA ARG A 27 7.60 -10.38 0.21
C ARG A 27 8.28 -9.06 -0.13
N ARG A 28 8.97 -8.50 0.84
CA ARG A 28 9.75 -7.28 0.64
C ARG A 28 11.08 -7.61 -0.01
N LEU A 29 11.40 -6.93 -1.10
CA LEU A 29 12.66 -7.05 -1.81
C LEU A 29 13.66 -5.97 -1.37
N VAL A 30 13.16 -4.81 -0.96
CA VAL A 30 13.97 -3.74 -0.36
C VAL A 30 13.61 -3.64 1.12
N PRO A 31 14.60 -3.75 2.04
CA PRO A 31 14.37 -3.59 3.46
C PRO A 31 13.79 -2.22 3.81
N ARG A 32 13.14 -2.10 4.98
CA ARG A 32 12.69 -0.80 5.50
C ARG A 32 13.88 0.12 5.79
N GLY A 33 13.65 1.43 5.77
CA GLY A 33 14.67 2.45 6.06
C GLY A 33 15.39 2.98 4.83
N HIS A 34 14.99 2.59 3.63
CA HIS A 34 15.47 3.13 2.37
C HIS A 34 14.44 4.11 1.76
N THR A 35 14.90 4.96 0.84
CA THR A 35 14.04 5.91 0.12
C THR A 35 13.23 5.28 -1.00
N LEU A 36 13.55 4.05 -1.36
CA LEU A 36 12.83 3.24 -2.34
C LEU A 36 12.32 1.98 -1.65
N GLY A 37 11.06 1.64 -1.87
CA GLY A 37 10.45 0.37 -1.52
C GLY A 37 10.27 -0.51 -2.73
N MET A 38 10.32 -1.82 -2.53
CA MET A 38 9.96 -2.80 -3.55
C MET A 38 9.45 -4.07 -2.88
N SER A 39 8.25 -4.50 -3.25
CA SER A 39 7.62 -5.70 -2.73
C SER A 39 6.96 -6.51 -3.85
N VAL A 40 6.97 -7.82 -3.73
CA VAL A 40 6.18 -8.72 -4.57
C VAL A 40 4.91 -9.08 -3.83
N TYR A 41 3.79 -9.06 -4.53
CA TYR A 41 2.49 -9.49 -4.06
C TYR A 41 1.96 -10.64 -4.90
N GLU A 42 1.27 -11.58 -4.26
CA GLU A 42 0.47 -12.57 -4.92
C GLU A 42 -0.93 -12.59 -4.32
N LEU A 43 -1.95 -12.49 -5.17
CA LEU A 43 -3.35 -12.63 -4.80
C LEU A 43 -3.90 -13.95 -5.34
N LEU A 44 -4.45 -14.76 -4.46
CA LEU A 44 -5.23 -15.93 -4.85
C LEU A 44 -6.61 -15.49 -5.39
N PRO A 45 -7.38 -16.37 -6.06
CA PRO A 45 -8.72 -16.07 -6.54
C PRO A 45 -9.60 -15.41 -5.48
N GLY A 46 -10.28 -14.32 -5.85
CA GLY A 46 -11.17 -13.55 -4.98
C GLY A 46 -10.49 -12.63 -3.97
N GLN A 47 -9.17 -12.58 -3.91
CA GLN A 47 -8.45 -11.75 -2.96
C GLN A 47 -8.22 -10.32 -3.45
N THR A 48 -8.14 -9.40 -2.47
CA THR A 48 -7.82 -8.00 -2.64
C THR A 48 -6.64 -7.66 -1.74
N GLN A 49 -5.65 -6.92 -2.25
CA GLN A 49 -4.46 -6.55 -1.49
C GLN A 49 -4.77 -5.60 -0.33
N CYS A 50 -5.43 -4.49 -0.62
CA CYS A 50 -5.68 -3.39 0.31
C CYS A 50 -6.95 -2.62 -0.10
N PRO A 51 -7.50 -1.78 0.79
CA PRO A 51 -8.60 -0.89 0.43
C PRO A 51 -8.22 0.05 -0.72
N TYR A 52 -9.22 0.57 -1.43
CA TYR A 52 -9.07 1.64 -2.41
C TYR A 52 -8.51 2.88 -1.72
N HIS A 53 -7.33 3.35 -2.15
CA HIS A 53 -6.56 4.37 -1.45
C HIS A 53 -5.66 5.17 -2.39
N PHE A 54 -5.15 6.28 -1.89
CA PHE A 54 -4.07 7.03 -2.50
C PHE A 54 -3.10 7.55 -1.45
N HIS A 55 -1.92 7.93 -1.90
CA HIS A 55 -0.82 8.45 -1.12
C HIS A 55 -0.66 9.95 -1.32
N HIS A 56 -0.42 10.71 -0.24
CA HIS A 56 -0.14 12.14 -0.34
C HIS A 56 1.34 12.45 -0.60
N GLY A 57 2.24 11.61 -0.15
CA GLY A 57 3.69 11.83 -0.25
C GLY A 57 4.44 10.82 -1.10
N ASN A 58 3.91 9.61 -1.28
CA ASN A 58 4.58 8.55 -2.03
C ASN A 58 3.95 8.33 -3.40
N GLU A 59 4.79 8.12 -4.39
CA GLU A 59 4.36 7.57 -5.68
C GLU A 59 4.53 6.06 -5.67
N GLU A 60 3.65 5.37 -6.37
CA GLU A 60 3.74 3.92 -6.55
C GLU A 60 3.74 3.54 -8.03
N LEU A 61 4.35 2.41 -8.31
CA LEU A 61 4.33 1.79 -9.63
C LEU A 61 4.10 0.29 -9.44
N ILE A 62 3.18 -0.27 -10.21
CA ILE A 62 3.03 -1.72 -10.30
C ILE A 62 3.54 -2.24 -11.63
N LEU A 63 4.12 -3.44 -11.61
CA LEU A 63 4.47 -4.24 -12.78
C LEU A 63 3.83 -5.61 -12.61
N VAL A 64 2.93 -5.99 -13.52
CA VAL A 64 2.32 -7.33 -13.50
C VAL A 64 3.31 -8.37 -14.00
N LEU A 65 3.54 -9.40 -13.18
CA LEU A 65 4.46 -10.50 -13.51
C LEU A 65 3.73 -11.73 -14.07
N ARG A 66 2.51 -12.00 -13.56
CA ARG A 66 1.72 -13.17 -13.92
C ARG A 66 0.24 -12.96 -13.64
N GLY A 67 -0.60 -13.55 -14.48
CA GLY A 67 -2.06 -13.51 -14.36
C GLY A 67 -2.66 -12.21 -14.88
N ARG A 68 -3.93 -12.00 -14.57
CA ARG A 68 -4.73 -10.88 -15.07
C ARG A 68 -5.46 -10.19 -13.89
N PRO A 69 -4.76 -9.38 -13.08
CA PRO A 69 -5.40 -8.64 -12.00
C PRO A 69 -6.35 -7.58 -12.56
N THR A 70 -7.42 -7.29 -11.83
CA THR A 70 -8.27 -6.14 -12.07
C THR A 70 -7.71 -4.95 -11.30
N LEU A 71 -7.41 -3.87 -11.99
CA LEU A 71 -7.11 -2.57 -11.41
C LEU A 71 -8.39 -1.74 -11.34
N ARG A 72 -8.74 -1.25 -10.16
CA ARG A 72 -9.70 -0.18 -9.94
C ARG A 72 -8.96 1.14 -9.77
N ALA A 73 -9.33 2.14 -10.56
CA ALA A 73 -8.75 3.49 -10.57
C ALA A 73 -9.88 4.54 -10.69
N PRO A 74 -9.62 5.86 -10.62
CA PRO A 74 -10.66 6.88 -10.77
C PRO A 74 -11.45 6.79 -12.08
N GLU A 75 -10.81 6.35 -13.16
CA GLU A 75 -11.43 6.19 -14.48
C GLU A 75 -12.32 4.94 -14.59
N GLY A 76 -12.31 4.08 -13.58
CA GLY A 76 -13.05 2.82 -13.56
C GLY A 76 -12.17 1.59 -13.35
N GLU A 77 -12.73 0.42 -13.64
CA GLU A 77 -12.02 -0.86 -13.54
C GLU A 77 -11.51 -1.29 -14.92
N ARG A 78 -10.30 -1.86 -14.95
CA ARG A 78 -9.74 -2.52 -16.12
C ARG A 78 -8.92 -3.73 -15.72
N GLU A 79 -8.87 -4.71 -16.58
CA GLU A 79 -7.98 -5.87 -16.44
C GLU A 79 -6.60 -5.51 -16.97
N LEU A 80 -5.56 -5.95 -16.26
CA LEU A 80 -4.17 -5.84 -16.65
C LEU A 80 -3.65 -7.22 -17.08
N GLU A 81 -2.56 -7.23 -17.84
CA GLU A 81 -1.88 -8.46 -18.24
C GLU A 81 -0.38 -8.45 -17.88
N ALA A 82 0.25 -9.61 -17.93
CA ALA A 82 1.67 -9.71 -17.62
C ALA A 82 2.52 -8.81 -18.53
N GLY A 83 3.36 -8.00 -17.93
CA GLY A 83 4.17 -6.97 -18.58
C GLY A 83 3.60 -5.57 -18.48
N ASP A 84 2.32 -5.41 -18.09
CA ASP A 84 1.75 -4.08 -17.87
C ASP A 84 2.43 -3.38 -16.70
N VAL A 85 2.69 -2.09 -16.91
CA VAL A 85 3.20 -1.16 -15.90
C VAL A 85 2.18 -0.04 -15.70
N VAL A 86 1.82 0.23 -14.45
CA VAL A 86 0.94 1.35 -14.10
C VAL A 86 1.60 2.19 -13.04
N HIS A 87 1.65 3.50 -13.27
CA HIS A 87 2.12 4.50 -12.32
C HIS A 87 0.95 5.16 -11.60
N PHE A 88 1.06 5.31 -10.30
CA PHE A 88 0.13 6.02 -9.43
C PHE A 88 0.82 7.26 -8.85
N PRO A 89 0.48 8.47 -9.33
CA PRO A 89 1.01 9.70 -8.78
C PRO A 89 0.46 9.93 -7.35
N THR A 90 1.06 10.87 -6.65
CA THR A 90 0.52 11.36 -5.37
C THR A 90 -0.85 12.02 -5.55
N GLY A 91 -1.68 11.97 -4.51
CA GLY A 91 -3.00 12.60 -4.50
C GLY A 91 -4.11 11.76 -5.14
N PRO A 92 -5.33 12.33 -5.25
CA PRO A 92 -6.53 11.60 -5.67
C PRO A 92 -6.45 10.93 -7.05
N GLU A 93 -5.66 11.50 -7.96
CA GLU A 93 -5.44 10.94 -9.30
C GLU A 93 -4.72 9.58 -9.27
N GLY A 94 -3.92 9.33 -8.23
CA GLY A 94 -3.25 8.06 -8.00
C GLY A 94 -4.08 7.03 -7.24
N THR A 95 -5.37 7.28 -6.99
CA THR A 95 -6.21 6.36 -6.22
C THR A 95 -6.34 5.01 -6.92
N HIS A 96 -6.05 3.94 -6.20
CA HIS A 96 -6.06 2.61 -6.81
C HIS A 96 -6.41 1.48 -5.83
N GLN A 97 -6.74 0.33 -6.40
CA GLN A 97 -6.94 -0.94 -5.72
C GLN A 97 -6.70 -2.08 -6.71
N VAL A 98 -5.97 -3.11 -6.28
CA VAL A 98 -5.74 -4.32 -7.08
C VAL A 98 -6.55 -5.47 -6.52
N VAL A 99 -7.33 -6.12 -7.38
CA VAL A 99 -8.23 -7.23 -7.04
C VAL A 99 -7.96 -8.41 -7.99
N ASN A 100 -7.97 -9.61 -7.48
CA ASN A 100 -7.97 -10.81 -8.32
C ASN A 100 -9.39 -11.33 -8.51
N ARG A 101 -10.00 -11.04 -9.66
CA ARG A 101 -11.34 -11.55 -10.03
C ARG A 101 -11.29 -12.83 -10.85
N THR A 102 -10.09 -13.37 -11.10
CA THR A 102 -9.87 -14.58 -11.91
C THR A 102 -9.89 -15.85 -11.06
N GLN A 103 -9.79 -17.01 -11.70
CA GLN A 103 -9.69 -18.32 -11.05
C GLN A 103 -8.23 -18.77 -10.84
N GLU A 104 -7.25 -17.97 -11.27
CA GLU A 104 -5.83 -18.24 -11.11
C GLU A 104 -5.18 -17.19 -10.20
N SER A 105 -4.03 -17.54 -9.62
CA SER A 105 -3.28 -16.53 -8.85
C SER A 105 -2.68 -15.46 -9.76
N VAL A 106 -2.67 -14.22 -9.30
CA VAL A 106 -2.01 -13.11 -9.97
C VAL A 106 -0.81 -12.66 -9.15
N ARG A 107 0.28 -12.28 -9.82
CA ARG A 107 1.51 -11.81 -9.15
C ARG A 107 1.98 -10.51 -9.78
N TYR A 108 2.33 -9.54 -8.95
CA TYR A 108 2.84 -8.25 -9.38
C TYR A 108 3.86 -7.69 -8.38
N VAL A 109 4.67 -6.78 -8.86
CA VAL A 109 5.61 -5.99 -8.05
C VAL A 109 4.99 -4.62 -7.80
N VAL A 110 5.14 -4.13 -6.58
CA VAL A 110 4.97 -2.72 -6.24
C VAL A 110 6.34 -2.13 -6.00
N VAL A 111 6.62 -1.02 -6.67
CA VAL A 111 7.77 -0.15 -6.40
C VAL A 111 7.20 1.17 -5.91
N ASP A 112 7.72 1.67 -4.81
CA ASP A 112 7.22 2.89 -4.19
C ASP A 112 8.36 3.79 -3.69
N SER A 113 8.15 5.09 -3.74
CA SER A 113 8.97 6.04 -2.99
C SER A 113 8.66 5.90 -1.50
N LYS A 114 9.63 6.21 -0.63
CA LYS A 114 9.48 6.11 0.82
C LYS A 114 9.73 7.46 1.47
N VAL A 115 8.74 8.34 1.33
CA VAL A 115 8.73 9.63 2.04
C VAL A 115 8.19 9.43 3.45
N SER A 116 8.73 10.12 4.43
CA SER A 116 8.26 10.13 5.81
C SER A 116 8.30 11.57 6.35
N PRO A 117 7.23 12.06 6.98
CA PRO A 117 5.96 11.37 7.24
C PRO A 117 5.13 11.15 5.99
N GLU A 118 4.23 10.16 6.02
CA GLU A 118 3.31 9.80 4.95
C GLU A 118 1.87 9.88 5.44
N ILE A 119 0.97 10.29 4.56
CA ILE A 119 -0.48 10.26 4.75
C ILE A 119 -1.11 9.42 3.63
N ILE A 120 -1.96 8.48 4.01
CA ILE A 120 -2.70 7.62 3.08
C ILE A 120 -4.19 7.86 3.31
N GLU A 121 -4.93 8.11 2.24
CA GLU A 121 -6.37 8.34 2.32
C GLU A 121 -7.14 7.18 1.71
N TYR A 122 -8.27 6.82 2.35
CA TYR A 122 -9.16 5.72 1.96
C TYR A 122 -10.56 6.27 1.62
N PRO A 123 -10.81 6.73 0.38
CA PRO A 123 -12.03 7.45 0.01
C PRO A 123 -13.33 6.67 0.29
N ASN A 124 -13.32 5.34 0.09
CA ASN A 124 -14.52 4.52 0.30
C ASN A 124 -15.00 4.47 1.76
N SER A 125 -14.12 4.73 2.71
CA SER A 125 -14.41 4.58 4.14
C SER A 125 -14.18 5.85 4.96
N GLY A 126 -13.83 6.96 4.28
CA GLY A 126 -13.56 8.25 4.92
C GLY A 126 -12.47 8.15 6.01
N LYS A 127 -11.43 7.35 5.75
CA LYS A 127 -10.34 7.15 6.70
C LYS A 127 -9.05 7.78 6.18
N LEU A 128 -8.20 8.11 7.14
CA LEU A 128 -6.87 8.63 6.93
C LEU A 128 -5.88 7.85 7.80
N ALA A 129 -4.80 7.37 7.20
CA ALA A 129 -3.66 6.81 7.93
C ALA A 129 -2.52 7.81 7.95
N SER A 130 -1.91 8.00 9.11
CA SER A 130 -0.67 8.76 9.27
C SER A 130 0.45 7.80 9.65
N MET A 131 1.57 7.91 8.94
CA MET A 131 2.71 7.05 9.14
C MET A 131 4.00 7.88 9.18
N ALA A 132 4.81 7.67 10.21
CA ALA A 132 6.14 8.28 10.27
C ALA A 132 7.17 7.25 10.73
N PHE A 133 8.25 7.13 9.96
CA PHE A 133 9.40 6.30 10.31
C PHE A 133 10.53 7.23 10.76
N SER A 134 11.01 7.04 11.97
CA SER A 134 12.18 7.76 12.49
C SER A 134 13.20 6.75 13.02
N GLU A 135 14.41 6.82 12.52
CA GLU A 135 15.53 6.01 13.04
C GLU A 135 15.84 6.31 14.51
N SER A 136 15.50 7.51 14.99
CA SER A 136 15.73 7.96 16.36
C SER A 136 14.67 7.51 17.36
N GLN A 137 13.53 7.00 16.91
CA GLN A 137 12.47 6.54 17.80
C GLN A 137 12.69 5.07 18.19
N LYS A 138 13.27 4.86 19.37
CA LYS A 138 13.37 3.54 20.02
C LYS A 138 12.01 2.87 20.30
N GLY A 139 10.90 3.42 19.85
CA GLY A 139 9.53 2.97 20.10
C GLY A 139 8.75 2.53 18.87
N GLY A 140 9.35 2.52 17.68
CA GLY A 140 8.67 2.12 16.45
C GLY A 140 8.12 3.30 15.62
N ALA A 141 7.56 2.97 14.47
CA ALA A 141 6.92 3.93 13.58
C ALA A 141 5.61 4.46 14.20
N LEU A 142 5.32 5.75 14.01
CA LEU A 142 3.96 6.23 14.19
C LEU A 142 3.10 5.55 13.10
N TRP A 143 2.06 4.87 13.51
CA TRP A 143 1.04 4.33 12.61
C TRP A 143 -0.32 4.50 13.27
N THR A 144 -1.14 5.38 12.72
CA THR A 144 -2.50 5.62 13.20
C THR A 144 -3.46 5.63 12.01
N ILE A 145 -4.66 5.09 12.22
CA ILE A 145 -5.75 5.17 11.24
C ILE A 145 -6.97 5.70 12.00
N HIS A 146 -7.58 6.75 11.49
CA HIS A 146 -8.77 7.36 12.07
C HIS A 146 -9.75 7.78 10.97
N ARG A 147 -10.98 8.11 11.33
CA ARG A 147 -11.94 8.69 10.40
C ARG A 147 -11.66 10.18 10.24
N ILE A 148 -11.85 10.70 9.04
CA ILE A 148 -11.69 12.14 8.78
C ILE A 148 -12.72 12.93 9.57
N ASP A 149 -13.95 12.37 9.73
CA ASP A 149 -15.04 13.01 10.47
C ASP A 149 -14.80 13.08 12.00
N ASP A 150 -13.81 12.36 12.52
CA ASP A 150 -13.40 12.42 13.94
C ASP A 150 -12.37 13.54 14.21
N ALA A 151 -12.19 14.45 13.25
CA ALA A 151 -11.31 15.61 13.43
C ALA A 151 -11.82 16.52 14.56
N VAL A 152 -10.88 17.01 15.34
CA VAL A 152 -11.14 17.95 16.46
C VAL A 152 -10.66 19.34 16.12
N ASP A 153 -11.18 20.34 16.82
CA ASP A 153 -10.69 21.71 16.72
C ASP A 153 -9.26 21.86 17.21
N TYR A 154 -8.53 22.85 16.69
CA TYR A 154 -7.12 23.06 16.98
C TYR A 154 -6.79 23.17 18.47
N PHE A 155 -7.69 23.72 19.28
CA PHE A 155 -7.51 23.90 20.71
C PHE A 155 -8.26 22.86 21.56
N ASP A 156 -8.86 21.84 20.96
CA ASP A 156 -9.57 20.81 21.71
C ASP A 156 -8.63 20.06 22.65
N GLY A 157 -8.96 20.06 23.97
CA GLY A 157 -8.14 19.46 25.01
C GLY A 157 -6.87 20.24 25.39
N GLU A 158 -6.65 21.44 24.84
CA GLU A 158 -5.49 22.28 25.18
C GLU A 158 -5.84 23.33 26.22
N GLU A 159 -4.99 23.49 27.26
CA GLU A 159 -5.08 24.55 28.22
C GLU A 159 -3.85 25.46 28.14
N PRO A 160 -4.01 26.80 28.03
CA PRO A 160 -2.87 27.72 28.06
C PRO A 160 -2.19 27.65 29.44
N LYS A 161 -0.89 27.43 29.43
CA LYS A 161 -0.09 27.53 30.66
C LYS A 161 -0.02 28.99 31.08
N THR A 162 -0.64 29.33 32.20
CA THR A 162 -0.50 30.63 32.90
C THR A 162 0.82 30.70 33.65
#